data_2b2b6de78a6c0b7298b4872d6ff881d2
#
_entry.id   2b2b6de78a6c0b7298b4872d6ff881d2
#
_cell.length_a   1.000
_cell.length_b   1.000
_cell.length_c   1.000
_cell.angle_alpha   90.00
_cell.angle_beta   90.00
_cell.angle_gamma   90.00
#
_symmetry.space_group_name_H-M   'P 1'
#
loop_
_entity.id
_entity.type
_entity.pdbx_description
1 polymer ?
#
loop_
_entity_poly.entity_id
_entity_poly.type
_entity_poly.pdbx_seq_one_letter_code
_entity_poly.pdbx_strand_id
1 'polypeptide(L)'
;MIGLKNINTENRYDETDPKKIKIADRISLFTNPPIITIPLFLIICIILASSGTPFTSSFRFNWSQFIITELISLIFASVLPMAIILHWAKKMKTDKDISNREDRFIPLIVGVVSYFIGFIISYLSGASNFITVLILCYTVNTFIVMLITTKWKISIHTTGLSGPVAALIMLLGPIGAIFGLLYPILIWSRLTLKKHTMAQALAGGIFGFVMTVIEAYLYMNLLNLPVYNLVPLGECLWIILALIIVPVILGILGTFNDYGHKLNTRTAFFILVILAFLFFLIFAPSSALITYILATIASILVSNFAGENFSWFRALKGIR
;
A
#
# COMPACT_ATOMS: atom_id res chain seq x y z
N MET A 1 39.30 14.06 23.42
CA MET A 1 38.88 14.28 22.03
C MET A 1 38.83 12.94 21.32
N ILE A 2 37.69 12.29 21.29
CA ILE A 2 37.50 11.02 20.55
C ILE A 2 37.09 11.42 19.13
N GLY A 3 38.02 11.19 18.19
CA GLY A 3 37.78 11.49 16.79
C GLY A 3 36.59 10.68 16.25
N LEU A 4 35.50 11.33 15.92
CA LEU A 4 34.44 10.78 15.10
C LEU A 4 35.02 10.50 13.71
N LYS A 5 35.39 9.22 13.45
CA LYS A 5 35.63 8.75 12.09
C LYS A 5 34.38 9.09 11.26
N ASN A 6 34.52 10.00 10.32
CA ASN A 6 33.57 10.20 9.25
C ASN A 6 33.36 8.86 8.57
N ILE A 7 32.25 8.20 8.93
CA ILE A 7 31.76 7.04 8.19
C ILE A 7 31.20 7.62 6.90
N ASN A 8 31.95 7.51 5.82
CA ASN A 8 31.51 7.83 4.47
C ASN A 8 30.31 6.92 4.14
N THR A 9 29.11 7.37 4.48
CA THR A 9 27.84 6.68 4.19
C THR A 9 27.48 6.78 2.70
N GLU A 10 28.10 7.67 1.95
CA GLU A 10 27.82 7.88 0.51
C GLU A 10 28.33 6.74 -0.39
N ASN A 11 29.41 6.03 -0.04
CA ASN A 11 30.02 5.03 -0.94
C ASN A 11 29.49 3.60 -0.79
N ARG A 12 28.54 3.31 0.12
CA ARG A 12 28.05 1.93 0.33
C ARG A 12 26.85 1.52 -0.53
N TYR A 13 26.27 2.45 -1.27
CA TYR A 13 25.05 2.20 -2.06
C TYR A 13 25.27 2.20 -3.57
N ASP A 14 26.52 2.31 -4.04
CA ASP A 14 26.80 2.51 -5.47
C ASP A 14 26.85 1.23 -6.32
N GLU A 15 26.75 0.04 -5.73
CA GLU A 15 26.80 -1.25 -6.46
C GLU A 15 25.44 -1.96 -6.50
N THR A 16 24.35 -1.26 -6.69
CA THR A 16 23.08 -1.96 -6.94
C THR A 16 23.12 -2.53 -8.36
N ASP A 17 23.03 -3.88 -8.47
CA ASP A 17 22.99 -4.60 -9.74
C ASP A 17 22.01 -3.90 -10.73
N PRO A 18 22.46 -3.50 -11.93
CA PRO A 18 21.62 -2.84 -12.93
C PRO A 18 20.35 -3.63 -13.28
N LYS A 19 20.39 -4.96 -13.18
CA LYS A 19 19.19 -5.81 -13.38
C LYS A 19 18.15 -5.56 -12.27
N LYS A 20 18.57 -5.43 -11.02
CA LYS A 20 17.69 -5.15 -9.89
C LYS A 20 17.06 -3.76 -9.99
N ILE A 21 17.83 -2.75 -10.42
CA ILE A 21 17.31 -1.40 -10.70
C ILE A 21 16.22 -1.47 -11.75
N LYS A 22 16.44 -2.18 -12.87
CA LYS A 22 15.46 -2.34 -13.94
C LYS A 22 14.19 -3.05 -13.47
N ILE A 23 14.31 -4.07 -12.62
CA ILE A 23 13.16 -4.77 -12.03
C ILE A 23 12.41 -3.84 -11.09
N ALA A 24 13.13 -3.11 -10.22
CA ALA A 24 12.52 -2.15 -9.30
C ALA A 24 11.77 -1.03 -10.03
N ASP A 25 12.31 -0.53 -11.15
CA ASP A 25 11.66 0.49 -11.96
C ASP A 25 10.36 -0.04 -12.60
N ARG A 26 10.36 -1.27 -13.12
CA ARG A 26 9.14 -1.90 -13.63
C ARG A 26 8.09 -2.08 -12.53
N ILE A 27 8.48 -2.57 -11.35
CA ILE A 27 7.58 -2.71 -10.21
C ILE A 27 7.02 -1.34 -9.82
N SER A 28 7.85 -0.30 -9.74
CA SER A 28 7.41 1.07 -9.47
C SER A 28 6.39 1.56 -10.49
N LEU A 29 6.59 1.27 -11.77
CA LEU A 29 5.65 1.65 -12.83
C LEU A 29 4.30 0.95 -12.67
N PHE A 30 4.29 -0.38 -12.50
CA PHE A 30 3.05 -1.15 -12.37
C PHE A 30 2.31 -0.87 -11.06
N THR A 31 3.03 -0.51 -10.00
CA THR A 31 2.45 -0.13 -8.70
C THR A 31 2.24 1.37 -8.53
N ASN A 32 2.38 2.15 -9.61
CA ASN A 32 1.98 3.55 -9.60
C ASN A 32 0.49 3.64 -9.26
N PRO A 33 0.08 4.48 -8.29
CA PRO A 33 -1.30 4.50 -7.78
C PRO A 33 -2.38 4.51 -8.86
N PRO A 34 -2.40 5.39 -9.85
CA PRO A 34 -3.40 5.34 -10.92
C PRO A 34 -3.37 4.06 -11.76
N ILE A 35 -2.22 3.37 -11.87
CA ILE A 35 -2.10 2.13 -12.67
C ILE A 35 -2.58 0.92 -11.89
N ILE A 36 -2.10 0.76 -10.64
CA ILE A 36 -2.48 -0.40 -9.82
C ILE A 36 -3.96 -0.36 -9.40
N THR A 37 -4.54 0.83 -9.35
CA THR A 37 -5.97 1.02 -9.06
C THR A 37 -6.84 0.35 -10.13
N ILE A 38 -6.44 0.35 -11.41
CA ILE A 38 -7.23 -0.24 -12.50
C ILE A 38 -7.60 -1.71 -12.21
N PRO A 39 -6.65 -2.65 -12.09
CA PRO A 39 -7.00 -4.06 -11.84
C PRO A 39 -7.65 -4.28 -10.47
N LEU A 40 -7.26 -3.53 -9.44
CA LEU A 40 -7.81 -3.73 -8.10
C LEU A 40 -9.25 -3.23 -8.01
N PHE A 41 -9.60 -2.08 -8.61
CA PHE A 41 -10.97 -1.60 -8.67
C PHE A 41 -11.83 -2.47 -9.57
N LEU A 42 -11.30 -2.96 -10.69
CA LEU A 42 -12.02 -3.92 -11.54
C LEU A 42 -12.45 -5.15 -10.73
N ILE A 43 -11.55 -5.72 -9.91
CA ILE A 43 -11.88 -6.86 -9.04
C ILE A 43 -12.98 -6.46 -8.04
N ILE A 44 -12.85 -5.29 -7.39
CA ILE A 44 -13.83 -4.78 -6.44
C ILE A 44 -15.20 -4.62 -7.13
N CYS A 45 -15.24 -3.99 -8.31
CA CYS A 45 -16.48 -3.77 -9.06
C CYS A 45 -17.16 -5.09 -9.50
N ILE A 46 -16.37 -6.11 -9.89
CA ILE A 46 -16.87 -7.45 -10.19
C ILE A 46 -17.51 -8.08 -8.95
N ILE A 47 -16.84 -8.00 -7.79
CA ILE A 47 -17.37 -8.54 -6.53
C ILE A 47 -18.70 -7.87 -6.17
N LEU A 48 -18.74 -6.54 -6.24
CA LEU A 48 -19.93 -5.75 -5.87
C LEU A 48 -21.11 -5.94 -6.83
N ALA A 49 -20.84 -6.22 -8.10
CA ALA A 49 -21.88 -6.50 -9.09
C ALA A 49 -22.39 -7.96 -9.04
N SER A 50 -21.67 -8.83 -8.34
CA SER A 50 -21.96 -10.26 -8.23
C SER A 50 -22.83 -10.55 -7.00
N SER A 51 -23.78 -11.47 -7.14
CA SER A 51 -24.60 -11.98 -6.04
C SER A 51 -24.87 -13.47 -6.23
N GLY A 52 -25.17 -14.16 -5.13
CA GLY A 52 -25.35 -15.61 -5.13
C GLY A 52 -24.01 -16.38 -5.15
N THR A 53 -24.11 -17.70 -5.25
CA THR A 53 -22.92 -18.58 -5.24
C THR A 53 -22.37 -18.71 -6.66
N PRO A 54 -21.07 -18.45 -6.89
CA PRO A 54 -20.46 -18.65 -8.20
C PRO A 54 -20.68 -20.08 -8.74
N PHE A 55 -20.85 -20.18 -10.06
CA PHE A 55 -21.08 -21.45 -10.78
C PHE A 55 -22.37 -22.21 -10.42
N THR A 56 -23.35 -21.54 -9.78
CA THR A 56 -24.67 -22.09 -9.49
C THR A 56 -25.76 -21.31 -10.21
N SER A 57 -26.98 -21.88 -10.27
CA SER A 57 -28.15 -21.20 -10.83
C SER A 57 -28.57 -19.95 -10.04
N SER A 58 -28.09 -19.79 -8.82
CA SER A 58 -28.35 -18.60 -7.99
C SER A 58 -27.44 -17.43 -8.33
N PHE A 59 -26.37 -17.62 -9.09
CA PHE A 59 -25.46 -16.55 -9.47
C PHE A 59 -26.17 -15.52 -10.37
N ARG A 60 -26.02 -14.26 -10.00
CA ARG A 60 -26.49 -13.10 -10.77
C ARG A 60 -25.39 -12.07 -10.88
N PHE A 61 -25.30 -11.41 -12.02
CA PHE A 61 -24.37 -10.32 -12.27
C PHE A 61 -25.13 -9.07 -12.75
N ASN A 62 -24.99 -7.99 -12.01
CA ASN A 62 -25.64 -6.71 -12.34
C ASN A 62 -24.75 -5.90 -13.29
N TRP A 63 -24.93 -6.07 -14.59
CA TRP A 63 -24.15 -5.39 -15.62
C TRP A 63 -24.29 -3.88 -15.58
N SER A 64 -25.48 -3.35 -15.32
CA SER A 64 -25.71 -1.91 -15.23
C SER A 64 -24.90 -1.29 -14.11
N GLN A 65 -25.00 -1.86 -12.91
CA GLN A 65 -24.22 -1.38 -11.75
C GLN A 65 -22.70 -1.53 -11.97
N PHE A 66 -22.27 -2.66 -12.55
CA PHE A 66 -20.87 -2.87 -12.89
C PHE A 66 -20.34 -1.78 -13.82
N ILE A 67 -21.01 -1.54 -14.96
CA ILE A 67 -20.55 -0.58 -15.97
C ILE A 67 -20.49 0.82 -15.38
N ILE A 68 -21.53 1.29 -14.70
CA ILE A 68 -21.56 2.63 -14.10
C ILE A 68 -20.42 2.78 -13.07
N THR A 69 -20.29 1.80 -12.17
CA THR A 69 -19.31 1.85 -11.08
C THR A 69 -17.88 1.79 -11.62
N GLU A 70 -17.62 0.89 -12.58
CA GLU A 70 -16.29 0.72 -13.17
C GLU A 70 -15.89 1.93 -14.01
N LEU A 71 -16.77 2.49 -14.82
CA LEU A 71 -16.47 3.69 -15.62
C LEU A 71 -16.11 4.88 -14.73
N ILE A 72 -16.86 5.12 -13.64
CA ILE A 72 -16.55 6.20 -12.70
C ILE A 72 -15.18 5.95 -12.04
N SER A 73 -14.93 4.73 -11.56
CA SER A 73 -13.66 4.35 -10.94
C SER A 73 -12.50 4.51 -11.90
N LEU A 74 -12.64 3.99 -13.11
CA LEU A 74 -11.61 4.06 -14.15
C LEU A 74 -11.27 5.51 -14.52
N ILE A 75 -12.29 6.34 -14.74
CA ILE A 75 -12.08 7.73 -15.15
C ILE A 75 -11.46 8.52 -14.01
N PHE A 76 -12.08 8.55 -12.82
CA PHE A 76 -11.73 9.49 -11.77
C PHE A 76 -10.63 8.98 -10.83
N ALA A 77 -10.51 7.66 -10.61
CA ALA A 77 -9.46 7.12 -9.75
C ALA A 77 -8.18 6.72 -10.52
N SER A 78 -8.22 6.63 -11.86
CA SER A 78 -7.08 6.13 -12.66
C SER A 78 -6.73 7.03 -13.84
N VAL A 79 -7.59 7.09 -14.85
CA VAL A 79 -7.24 7.70 -16.15
C VAL A 79 -7.01 9.20 -16.03
N LEU A 80 -7.92 9.93 -15.41
CA LEU A 80 -7.82 11.39 -15.26
C LEU A 80 -6.61 11.82 -14.41
N PRO A 81 -6.41 11.28 -13.19
CA PRO A 81 -5.20 11.57 -12.42
C PRO A 81 -3.92 11.23 -13.18
N MET A 82 -3.87 10.07 -13.86
CA MET A 82 -2.67 9.66 -14.62
C MET A 82 -2.37 10.59 -15.77
N ALA A 83 -3.38 10.96 -16.57
CA ALA A 83 -3.21 11.87 -17.69
C ALA A 83 -2.63 13.22 -17.22
N ILE A 84 -3.12 13.73 -16.09
CA ILE A 84 -2.66 15.00 -15.53
C ILE A 84 -1.24 14.87 -14.96
N ILE A 85 -0.92 13.78 -14.25
CA ILE A 85 0.43 13.51 -13.73
C ILE A 85 1.43 13.46 -14.89
N LEU A 86 1.12 12.74 -15.97
CA LEU A 86 1.99 12.63 -17.13
C LEU A 86 2.16 13.97 -17.85
N HIS A 87 1.07 14.73 -18.03
CA HIS A 87 1.12 16.08 -18.60
C HIS A 87 1.99 17.02 -17.76
N TRP A 88 1.79 17.00 -16.42
CA TRP A 88 2.56 17.83 -15.50
C TRP A 88 4.04 17.43 -15.49
N ALA A 89 4.36 16.15 -15.41
CA ALA A 89 5.73 15.66 -15.46
C ALA A 89 6.46 16.10 -16.73
N LYS A 90 5.78 16.03 -17.89
CA LYS A 90 6.30 16.50 -19.16
C LYS A 90 6.54 18.01 -19.16
N LYS A 91 5.60 18.81 -18.66
CA LYS A 91 5.68 20.27 -18.58
C LYS A 91 6.83 20.72 -17.66
N MET A 92 6.98 20.09 -16.49
CA MET A 92 8.00 20.42 -15.50
C MET A 92 9.36 19.75 -15.77
N LYS A 93 9.47 18.93 -16.83
CA LYS A 93 10.68 18.14 -17.14
C LYS A 93 11.16 17.30 -15.94
N THR A 94 10.24 16.83 -15.11
CA THR A 94 10.52 15.96 -13.97
C THR A 94 10.27 14.49 -14.32
N ASP A 95 10.69 13.58 -13.43
CA ASP A 95 10.41 12.16 -13.62
C ASP A 95 8.92 11.84 -13.42
N LYS A 96 8.46 10.71 -13.98
CA LYS A 96 7.05 10.27 -13.91
C LYS A 96 6.57 10.01 -12.46
N ASP A 97 7.50 9.74 -11.56
CA ASP A 97 7.22 9.52 -10.13
C ASP A 97 7.14 10.82 -9.33
N ILE A 98 7.46 11.96 -9.97
CA ILE A 98 7.56 13.29 -9.35
C ILE A 98 8.35 13.17 -8.04
N SER A 99 9.64 12.80 -8.19
CA SER A 99 10.49 12.46 -7.06
C SER A 99 10.75 13.64 -6.12
N ASN A 100 10.79 14.87 -6.64
CA ASN A 100 10.93 16.06 -5.83
C ASN A 100 9.65 16.35 -5.05
N ARG A 101 9.79 16.64 -3.77
CA ARG A 101 8.65 16.89 -2.88
C ARG A 101 7.84 18.11 -3.32
N GLU A 102 8.52 19.16 -3.74
CA GLU A 102 7.91 20.44 -4.11
C GLU A 102 7.03 20.33 -5.37
N ASP A 103 7.43 19.50 -6.32
CA ASP A 103 6.71 19.29 -7.57
C ASP A 103 5.40 18.48 -7.40
N ARG A 104 5.20 17.84 -6.23
CA ARG A 104 4.04 16.96 -5.95
C ARG A 104 2.76 17.69 -5.63
N PHE A 105 2.85 18.96 -5.22
CA PHE A 105 1.70 19.70 -4.69
C PHE A 105 0.58 19.82 -5.73
N ILE A 106 0.87 20.28 -6.93
CA ILE A 106 -0.13 20.44 -8.00
C ILE A 106 -0.77 19.08 -8.41
N PRO A 107 0.00 18.00 -8.70
CA PRO A 107 -0.57 16.70 -8.95
C PRO A 107 -1.47 16.15 -7.84
N LEU A 108 -1.12 16.40 -6.58
CA LEU A 108 -1.94 15.99 -5.44
C LEU A 108 -3.24 16.78 -5.34
N ILE A 109 -3.23 18.13 -5.53
CA ILE A 109 -4.47 18.94 -5.60
C ILE A 109 -5.38 18.40 -6.69
N VAL A 110 -4.83 18.16 -7.88
CA VAL A 110 -5.62 17.67 -8.99
C VAL A 110 -6.18 16.27 -8.70
N GLY A 111 -5.41 15.39 -8.04
CA GLY A 111 -5.89 14.11 -7.53
C GLY A 111 -7.08 14.29 -6.60
N VAL A 112 -6.98 15.16 -5.59
CA VAL A 112 -8.07 15.48 -4.64
C VAL A 112 -9.32 15.95 -5.38
N VAL A 113 -9.17 16.89 -6.31
CA VAL A 113 -10.31 17.44 -7.09
C VAL A 113 -10.93 16.35 -7.97
N SER A 114 -10.12 15.54 -8.64
CA SER A 114 -10.61 14.43 -9.48
C SER A 114 -11.42 13.42 -8.66
N TYR A 115 -10.89 12.98 -7.52
CA TYR A 115 -11.56 12.02 -6.65
C TYR A 115 -12.83 12.62 -6.06
N PHE A 116 -12.83 13.91 -5.66
CA PHE A 116 -14.01 14.57 -5.13
C PHE A 116 -15.13 14.67 -6.17
N ILE A 117 -14.80 15.04 -7.42
CA ILE A 117 -15.77 15.04 -8.53
C ILE A 117 -16.29 13.62 -8.78
N GLY A 118 -15.40 12.62 -8.78
CA GLY A 118 -15.75 11.21 -8.90
C GLY A 118 -16.70 10.74 -7.80
N PHE A 119 -16.47 11.18 -6.54
CA PHE A 119 -17.39 10.93 -5.42
C PHE A 119 -18.79 11.51 -5.68
N ILE A 120 -18.88 12.78 -6.07
CA ILE A 120 -20.16 13.43 -6.34
C ILE A 120 -20.92 12.72 -7.48
N ILE A 121 -20.23 12.40 -8.57
CA ILE A 121 -20.84 11.70 -9.71
C ILE A 121 -21.27 10.30 -9.28
N SER A 122 -20.45 9.56 -8.52
CA SER A 122 -20.78 8.22 -8.02
C SER A 122 -22.04 8.26 -7.13
N TYR A 123 -22.10 9.23 -6.22
CA TYR A 123 -23.25 9.42 -5.33
C TYR A 123 -24.55 9.73 -6.10
N LEU A 124 -24.49 10.64 -7.07
CA LEU A 124 -25.65 11.06 -7.85
C LEU A 124 -26.09 10.05 -8.90
N SER A 125 -25.20 9.22 -9.43
CA SER A 125 -25.52 8.22 -10.47
C SER A 125 -26.09 6.92 -9.92
N GLY A 126 -26.11 6.73 -8.59
CA GLY A 126 -26.50 5.46 -7.99
C GLY A 126 -25.50 4.34 -8.21
N ALA A 127 -24.22 4.67 -8.37
CA ALA A 127 -23.13 3.68 -8.36
C ALA A 127 -23.11 2.91 -7.03
N SER A 128 -22.28 1.85 -6.94
CA SER A 128 -22.16 1.09 -5.70
C SER A 128 -21.81 1.98 -4.50
N ASN A 129 -22.56 1.87 -3.40
CA ASN A 129 -22.29 2.58 -2.16
C ASN A 129 -20.85 2.40 -1.69
N PHE A 130 -20.32 1.19 -1.79
CA PHE A 130 -18.93 0.89 -1.38
C PHE A 130 -17.91 1.67 -2.19
N ILE A 131 -18.07 1.72 -3.52
CA ILE A 131 -17.16 2.49 -4.39
C ILE A 131 -17.32 3.99 -4.15
N THR A 132 -18.54 4.47 -3.95
CA THR A 132 -18.81 5.87 -3.61
C THR A 132 -18.03 6.29 -2.36
N VAL A 133 -18.14 5.48 -1.31
CA VAL A 133 -17.37 5.68 -0.06
C VAL A 133 -15.86 5.56 -0.29
N LEU A 134 -15.40 4.57 -1.06
CA LEU A 134 -13.99 4.37 -1.31
C LEU A 134 -13.35 5.55 -2.07
N ILE A 135 -14.05 6.13 -3.05
CA ILE A 135 -13.58 7.33 -3.76
C ILE A 135 -13.52 8.54 -2.81
N LEU A 136 -14.43 8.65 -1.85
CA LEU A 136 -14.35 9.67 -0.81
C LEU A 136 -13.12 9.45 0.10
N CYS A 137 -12.82 8.20 0.49
CA CYS A 137 -11.58 7.87 1.21
C CYS A 137 -10.35 8.28 0.40
N TYR A 138 -10.34 8.06 -0.93
CA TYR A 138 -9.25 8.52 -1.81
C TYR A 138 -9.11 10.03 -1.80
N THR A 139 -10.22 10.77 -1.78
CA THR A 139 -10.22 12.24 -1.70
C THR A 139 -9.54 12.69 -0.41
N VAL A 140 -10.00 12.21 0.74
CA VAL A 140 -9.54 12.63 2.05
C VAL A 140 -8.10 12.15 2.31
N ASN A 141 -7.79 10.88 2.01
CA ASN A 141 -6.45 10.34 2.15
C ASN A 141 -5.43 11.10 1.29
N THR A 142 -5.77 11.44 0.04
CA THR A 142 -4.87 12.21 -0.83
C THR A 142 -4.68 13.64 -0.31
N PHE A 143 -5.72 14.25 0.22
CA PHE A 143 -5.63 15.56 0.87
C PHE A 143 -4.71 15.52 2.10
N ILE A 144 -4.87 14.52 2.98
CA ILE A 144 -3.99 14.36 4.15
C ILE A 144 -2.54 14.08 3.72
N VAL A 145 -2.31 13.21 2.73
CA VAL A 145 -0.98 12.95 2.15
C VAL A 145 -0.36 14.24 1.59
N MET A 146 -1.15 15.09 0.95
CA MET A 146 -0.71 16.40 0.48
C MET A 146 -0.24 17.27 1.65
N LEU A 147 -1.01 17.36 2.74
CA LEU A 147 -0.63 18.09 3.95
C LEU A 147 0.65 17.54 4.58
N ILE A 148 0.77 16.20 4.71
CA ILE A 148 1.99 15.56 5.23
C ILE A 148 3.19 15.89 4.32
N THR A 149 2.98 15.86 3.00
CA THR A 149 4.05 16.09 2.00
C THR A 149 4.63 17.51 2.09
N THR A 150 3.92 18.48 2.66
CA THR A 150 4.49 19.83 2.91
C THR A 150 5.71 19.81 3.82
N LYS A 151 5.78 18.85 4.76
CA LYS A 151 6.86 18.72 5.75
C LYS A 151 7.68 17.46 5.59
N TRP A 152 7.06 16.35 5.20
CA TRP A 152 7.71 15.05 5.15
C TRP A 152 7.29 14.24 3.91
N LYS A 153 8.26 13.64 3.21
CA LYS A 153 8.05 12.94 1.94
C LYS A 153 7.46 11.54 2.15
N ILE A 154 6.17 11.44 2.52
CA ILE A 154 5.48 10.13 2.60
C ILE A 154 5.41 9.45 1.22
N SER A 155 5.33 8.10 1.19
CA SER A 155 5.28 7.34 -0.06
C SER A 155 3.86 7.23 -0.60
N ILE A 156 3.57 7.96 -1.67
CA ILE A 156 2.28 7.91 -2.37
C ILE A 156 2.03 6.52 -2.99
N HIS A 157 3.07 5.81 -3.44
CA HIS A 157 2.95 4.47 -4.01
C HIS A 157 2.44 3.45 -2.98
N THR A 158 3.03 3.45 -1.78
CA THR A 158 2.59 2.53 -0.73
C THR A 158 1.21 2.88 -0.19
N THR A 159 0.88 4.17 -0.07
CA THR A 159 -0.48 4.62 0.26
C THR A 159 -1.50 4.19 -0.80
N GLY A 160 -1.18 4.39 -2.09
CA GLY A 160 -2.08 4.07 -3.20
C GLY A 160 -2.31 2.59 -3.42
N LEU A 161 -1.36 1.71 -3.07
CA LEU A 161 -1.58 0.26 -3.04
C LEU A 161 -2.46 -0.14 -1.86
N SER A 162 -2.22 0.46 -0.70
CA SER A 162 -2.87 0.05 0.56
C SER A 162 -4.37 0.33 0.57
N GLY A 163 -4.83 1.42 -0.05
CA GLY A 163 -6.26 1.77 -0.13
C GLY A 163 -7.12 0.68 -0.76
N PRO A 164 -6.90 0.30 -2.02
CA PRO A 164 -7.71 -0.73 -2.67
C PRO A 164 -7.51 -2.12 -2.05
N VAL A 165 -6.33 -2.43 -1.50
CA VAL A 165 -6.13 -3.68 -0.76
C VAL A 165 -6.92 -3.68 0.54
N ALA A 166 -6.99 -2.56 1.26
CA ALA A 166 -7.87 -2.42 2.42
C ALA A 166 -9.35 -2.66 2.06
N ALA A 167 -9.79 -2.12 0.93
CA ALA A 167 -11.14 -2.36 0.41
C ALA A 167 -11.38 -3.84 0.09
N LEU A 168 -10.41 -4.53 -0.51
CA LEU A 168 -10.50 -5.97 -0.76
C LEU A 168 -10.52 -6.79 0.54
N ILE A 169 -9.78 -6.39 1.58
CA ILE A 169 -9.86 -7.01 2.91
C ILE A 169 -11.26 -6.84 3.50
N MET A 170 -11.85 -5.66 3.39
CA MET A 170 -13.22 -5.41 3.86
C MET A 170 -14.26 -6.29 3.16
N LEU A 171 -14.07 -6.60 1.88
CA LEU A 171 -15.00 -7.43 1.09
C LEU A 171 -14.74 -8.94 1.21
N LEU A 172 -13.48 -9.36 1.30
CA LEU A 172 -13.05 -10.76 1.15
C LEU A 172 -12.24 -11.30 2.34
N GLY A 173 -11.97 -10.49 3.35
CA GLY A 173 -11.13 -10.89 4.48
C GLY A 173 -9.69 -11.27 4.05
N PRO A 174 -9.18 -12.43 4.52
CA PRO A 174 -7.81 -12.86 4.23
C PRO A 174 -7.56 -13.13 2.75
N ILE A 175 -8.57 -13.42 1.95
CA ILE A 175 -8.44 -13.57 0.49
C ILE A 175 -8.07 -12.21 -0.12
N GLY A 176 -8.71 -11.12 0.34
CA GLY A 176 -8.35 -9.76 -0.07
C GLY A 176 -6.92 -9.37 0.33
N ALA A 177 -6.45 -9.89 1.45
CA ALA A 177 -5.09 -9.64 1.94
C ALA A 177 -3.98 -10.24 1.04
N ILE A 178 -4.28 -11.20 0.17
CA ILE A 178 -3.32 -11.76 -0.79
C ILE A 178 -2.71 -10.65 -1.66
N PHE A 179 -3.50 -9.66 -2.06
CA PHE A 179 -3.00 -8.50 -2.81
C PHE A 179 -2.05 -7.63 -1.99
N GLY A 180 -2.17 -7.67 -0.66
CA GLY A 180 -1.26 -7.00 0.27
C GLY A 180 0.15 -7.62 0.31
N LEU A 181 0.35 -8.85 -0.19
CA LEU A 181 1.66 -9.46 -0.34
C LEU A 181 2.54 -8.71 -1.36
N LEU A 182 1.97 -7.83 -2.19
CA LEU A 182 2.71 -6.89 -3.02
C LEU A 182 3.41 -5.80 -2.20
N TYR A 183 2.99 -5.55 -0.96
CA TYR A 183 3.51 -4.46 -0.13
C TYR A 183 5.02 -4.57 0.16
N PRO A 184 5.58 -5.73 0.61
CA PRO A 184 7.02 -5.89 0.76
C PRO A 184 7.79 -5.67 -0.55
N ILE A 185 7.25 -6.14 -1.68
CA ILE A 185 7.85 -5.99 -3.01
C ILE A 185 7.92 -4.51 -3.39
N LEU A 186 6.83 -3.78 -3.15
CA LEU A 186 6.76 -2.35 -3.42
C LEU A 186 7.73 -1.55 -2.55
N ILE A 187 7.80 -1.84 -1.25
CA ILE A 187 8.77 -1.21 -0.36
C ILE A 187 10.19 -1.44 -0.90
N TRP A 188 10.55 -2.68 -1.23
CA TRP A 188 11.85 -3.00 -1.82
C TRP A 188 12.14 -2.15 -3.06
N SER A 189 11.17 -2.03 -3.98
CA SER A 189 11.32 -1.22 -5.19
C SER A 189 11.62 0.25 -4.85
N ARG A 190 10.86 0.85 -3.92
CA ARG A 190 11.01 2.28 -3.54
C ARG A 190 12.35 2.58 -2.89
N LEU A 191 12.87 1.62 -2.11
CA LEU A 191 14.17 1.72 -1.46
C LEU A 191 15.32 1.51 -2.46
N THR A 192 15.21 0.50 -3.34
CA THR A 192 16.21 0.20 -4.39
C THR A 192 16.38 1.39 -5.34
N LEU A 193 15.29 2.06 -5.70
CA LEU A 193 15.31 3.26 -6.54
C LEU A 193 15.72 4.54 -5.78
N LYS A 194 16.06 4.45 -4.49
CA LYS A 194 16.42 5.58 -3.61
C LYS A 194 15.35 6.70 -3.59
N LYS A 195 14.08 6.35 -3.86
CA LYS A 195 12.96 7.31 -3.92
C LYS A 195 12.40 7.65 -2.54
N HIS A 196 12.48 6.71 -1.59
CA HIS A 196 11.99 6.84 -0.22
C HIS A 196 12.90 6.12 0.76
N THR A 197 12.87 6.57 2.03
CA THR A 197 13.41 5.81 3.16
C THR A 197 12.44 4.71 3.58
N MET A 198 12.91 3.75 4.36
CA MET A 198 12.06 2.69 4.93
C MET A 198 10.88 3.26 5.72
N ALA A 199 11.14 4.25 6.58
CA ALA A 199 10.11 4.91 7.38
C ALA A 199 9.03 5.58 6.49
N GLN A 200 9.42 6.25 5.40
CA GLN A 200 8.50 6.89 4.47
C GLN A 200 7.62 5.87 3.73
N ALA A 201 8.18 4.73 3.35
CA ALA A 201 7.46 3.66 2.67
C ALA A 201 6.50 2.92 3.61
N LEU A 202 6.95 2.59 4.83
CA LEU A 202 6.12 1.96 5.86
C LEU A 202 4.96 2.86 6.28
N ALA A 203 5.25 4.13 6.59
CA ALA A 203 4.22 5.06 7.03
C ALA A 203 3.14 5.28 5.96
N GLY A 204 3.52 5.34 4.67
CA GLY A 204 2.55 5.46 3.58
C GLY A 204 1.61 4.25 3.51
N GLY A 205 2.14 3.04 3.66
CA GLY A 205 1.32 1.82 3.67
C GLY A 205 0.42 1.72 4.90
N ILE A 206 0.97 1.93 6.09
CA ILE A 206 0.19 1.90 7.34
C ILE A 206 -0.95 2.93 7.28
N PHE A 207 -0.63 4.16 6.87
CA PHE A 207 -1.61 5.22 6.68
C PHE A 207 -2.73 4.78 5.73
N GLY A 208 -2.37 4.31 4.52
CA GLY A 208 -3.36 3.91 3.52
C GLY A 208 -4.24 2.74 3.97
N PHE A 209 -3.68 1.72 4.63
CA PHE A 209 -4.45 0.60 5.16
C PHE A 209 -5.42 1.03 6.26
N VAL A 210 -4.91 1.67 7.31
CA VAL A 210 -5.68 1.97 8.51
C VAL A 210 -6.72 3.04 8.24
N MET A 211 -6.33 4.13 7.59
CA MET A 211 -7.26 5.23 7.30
C MET A 211 -8.38 4.80 6.37
N THR A 212 -8.08 4.06 5.30
CA THR A 212 -9.14 3.62 4.37
C THR A 212 -10.19 2.76 5.07
N VAL A 213 -9.78 1.83 5.95
CA VAL A 213 -10.76 1.00 6.69
C VAL A 213 -11.59 1.84 7.64
N ILE A 214 -10.94 2.67 8.49
CA ILE A 214 -11.64 3.50 9.47
C ILE A 214 -12.60 4.48 8.78
N GLU A 215 -12.12 5.18 7.76
CA GLU A 215 -12.90 6.15 7.00
C GLU A 215 -14.08 5.49 6.27
N ALA A 216 -13.87 4.32 5.67
CA ALA A 216 -14.94 3.65 4.95
C ALA A 216 -16.09 3.28 5.89
N TYR A 217 -15.82 2.70 7.08
CA TYR A 217 -16.86 2.42 8.06
C TYR A 217 -17.51 3.70 8.60
N LEU A 218 -16.74 4.76 8.80
CA LEU A 218 -17.24 6.06 9.24
C LEU A 218 -18.17 6.68 8.19
N TYR A 219 -17.75 6.74 6.94
CA TYR A 219 -18.51 7.39 5.86
C TYR A 219 -19.76 6.60 5.46
N MET A 220 -19.71 5.26 5.49
CA MET A 220 -20.93 4.44 5.31
C MET A 220 -22.02 4.81 6.32
N ASN A 221 -21.65 5.04 7.58
CA ASN A 221 -22.58 5.46 8.61
C ASN A 221 -23.01 6.93 8.46
N LEU A 222 -22.05 7.85 8.27
CA LEU A 222 -22.35 9.29 8.19
C LEU A 222 -23.20 9.67 6.98
N LEU A 223 -22.98 9.03 5.84
CA LEU A 223 -23.69 9.31 4.58
C LEU A 223 -24.92 8.42 4.38
N ASN A 224 -25.20 7.53 5.34
CA ASN A 224 -26.26 6.55 5.23
C ASN A 224 -26.19 5.72 3.92
N LEU A 225 -24.98 5.24 3.59
CA LEU A 225 -24.67 4.42 2.44
C LEU A 225 -24.37 2.97 2.89
N PRO A 226 -25.39 2.16 3.20
CA PRO A 226 -25.16 0.83 3.77
C PRO A 226 -24.48 -0.10 2.74
N VAL A 227 -23.54 -0.88 3.23
CA VAL A 227 -22.91 -1.99 2.51
C VAL A 227 -22.98 -3.22 3.42
N TYR A 228 -23.48 -4.31 2.87
CA TYR A 228 -23.72 -5.54 3.61
C TYR A 228 -22.59 -6.54 3.42
N ASN A 229 -22.48 -7.49 4.35
CA ASN A 229 -21.53 -8.60 4.30
C ASN A 229 -20.05 -8.18 4.28
N LEU A 230 -19.74 -7.04 4.90
CA LEU A 230 -18.35 -6.64 5.11
C LEU A 230 -17.73 -7.41 6.29
N VAL A 231 -16.45 -7.68 6.18
CA VAL A 231 -15.64 -8.19 7.30
C VAL A 231 -15.62 -7.14 8.42
N PRO A 232 -15.87 -7.51 9.68
CA PRO A 232 -15.95 -6.55 10.78
C PRO A 232 -14.68 -5.69 10.91
N LEU A 233 -14.84 -4.42 11.30
CA LEU A 233 -13.73 -3.46 11.43
C LEU A 233 -12.56 -4.02 12.24
N GLY A 234 -12.84 -4.65 13.40
CA GLY A 234 -11.81 -5.23 14.24
C GLY A 234 -11.02 -6.34 13.55
N GLU A 235 -11.68 -7.20 12.77
CA GLU A 235 -11.03 -8.26 12.01
C GLU A 235 -10.19 -7.68 10.86
N CYS A 236 -10.68 -6.66 10.15
CA CYS A 236 -9.90 -5.95 9.14
C CYS A 236 -8.59 -5.39 9.73
N LEU A 237 -8.66 -4.78 10.91
CA LEU A 237 -7.48 -4.24 11.59
C LEU A 237 -6.48 -5.33 12.00
N TRP A 238 -6.96 -6.51 12.44
CA TRP A 238 -6.11 -7.67 12.71
C TRP A 238 -5.40 -8.18 11.46
N ILE A 239 -6.12 -8.29 10.33
CA ILE A 239 -5.55 -8.71 9.06
C ILE A 239 -4.50 -7.69 8.56
N ILE A 240 -4.78 -6.40 8.68
CA ILE A 240 -3.84 -5.33 8.32
C ILE A 240 -2.60 -5.39 9.22
N LEU A 241 -2.76 -5.55 10.52
CA LEU A 241 -1.63 -5.71 11.44
C LEU A 241 -0.75 -6.90 11.02
N ALA A 242 -1.37 -8.02 10.65
CA ALA A 242 -0.67 -9.21 10.17
C ALA A 242 0.15 -8.96 8.89
N LEU A 243 -0.35 -8.13 7.98
CA LEU A 243 0.37 -7.75 6.75
C LEU A 243 1.59 -6.87 7.01
N ILE A 244 1.49 -5.94 7.97
CA ILE A 244 2.51 -4.89 8.15
C ILE A 244 3.56 -5.24 9.20
N ILE A 245 3.27 -6.13 10.16
CA ILE A 245 4.14 -6.35 11.32
C ILE A 245 5.54 -6.86 10.93
N VAL A 246 5.64 -7.78 9.97
CA VAL A 246 6.94 -8.32 9.54
C VAL A 246 7.76 -7.30 8.77
N PRO A 247 7.24 -6.56 7.78
CA PRO A 247 7.94 -5.41 7.20
C PRO A 247 8.41 -4.38 8.22
N VAL A 248 7.62 -4.11 9.26
CA VAL A 248 8.00 -3.20 10.35
C VAL A 248 9.17 -3.76 11.16
N ILE A 249 9.12 -5.03 11.57
CA ILE A 249 10.22 -5.71 12.26
C ILE A 249 11.52 -5.63 11.44
N LEU A 250 11.44 -5.97 10.15
CA LEU A 250 12.59 -5.91 9.24
C LEU A 250 13.14 -4.49 9.10
N GLY A 251 12.26 -3.49 9.02
CA GLY A 251 12.67 -2.09 8.94
C GLY A 251 13.40 -1.61 10.19
N ILE A 252 12.88 -1.93 11.37
CA ILE A 252 13.49 -1.58 12.65
C ILE A 252 14.85 -2.25 12.79
N LEU A 253 14.95 -3.57 12.59
CA LEU A 253 16.19 -4.31 12.71
C LEU A 253 17.24 -3.88 11.68
N GLY A 254 16.83 -3.57 10.44
CA GLY A 254 17.71 -3.01 9.43
C GLY A 254 18.31 -1.68 9.85
N THR A 255 17.50 -0.80 10.44
CA THR A 255 17.96 0.48 10.97
C THR A 255 18.99 0.29 12.10
N PHE A 256 18.70 -0.60 13.08
CA PHE A 256 19.63 -0.91 14.16
C PHE A 256 20.97 -1.45 13.63
N ASN A 257 20.94 -2.31 12.62
CA ASN A 257 22.14 -2.85 12.00
C ASN A 257 22.97 -1.76 11.29
N ASP A 258 22.29 -0.83 10.61
CA ASP A 258 22.96 0.28 9.90
C ASP A 258 23.64 1.26 10.86
N TYR A 259 23.14 1.45 12.08
CA TYR A 259 23.78 2.24 13.15
C TYR A 259 24.91 1.50 13.88
N GLY A 260 25.27 0.28 13.46
CA GLY A 260 26.41 -0.45 14.01
C GLY A 260 26.22 -1.03 15.41
N HIS A 261 24.98 -1.19 15.86
CA HIS A 261 24.68 -1.87 17.13
C HIS A 261 25.11 -3.34 17.08
N LYS A 262 25.73 -3.84 18.17
CA LYS A 262 26.22 -5.23 18.29
C LYS A 262 25.09 -6.27 18.47
N LEU A 263 23.87 -5.94 18.06
CA LEU A 263 22.75 -6.88 18.12
C LEU A 263 22.91 -7.95 17.03
N ASN A 264 22.73 -9.22 17.39
CA ASN A 264 22.57 -10.27 16.39
C ASN A 264 21.17 -10.12 15.75
N THR A 265 21.08 -9.29 14.72
CA THR A 265 19.83 -8.92 14.05
C THR A 265 19.09 -10.13 13.49
N ARG A 266 19.82 -11.18 13.08
CA ARG A 266 19.22 -12.44 12.61
C ARG A 266 18.47 -13.16 13.73
N THR A 267 19.13 -13.33 14.88
CA THR A 267 18.49 -13.97 16.05
C THR A 267 17.31 -13.13 16.56
N ALA A 268 17.49 -11.80 16.65
CA ALA A 268 16.42 -10.88 17.03
C ALA A 268 15.22 -10.96 16.09
N PHE A 269 15.46 -11.05 14.77
CA PHE A 269 14.40 -11.21 13.78
C PHE A 269 13.58 -12.48 14.04
N PHE A 270 14.24 -13.63 14.17
CA PHE A 270 13.52 -14.89 14.41
C PHE A 270 12.76 -14.89 15.74
N ILE A 271 13.36 -14.33 16.80
CA ILE A 271 12.67 -14.20 18.09
C ILE A 271 11.41 -13.33 17.96
N LEU A 272 11.52 -12.16 17.33
CA LEU A 272 10.38 -11.25 17.17
C LEU A 272 9.29 -11.84 16.27
N VAL A 273 9.67 -12.55 15.20
CA VAL A 273 8.70 -13.25 14.32
C VAL A 273 8.01 -14.38 15.08
N ILE A 274 8.73 -15.15 15.88
CA ILE A 274 8.12 -16.21 16.71
C ILE A 274 7.20 -15.61 17.78
N LEU A 275 7.62 -14.56 18.46
CA LEU A 275 6.77 -13.88 19.45
C LEU A 275 5.51 -13.30 18.80
N ALA A 276 5.62 -12.69 17.63
CA ALA A 276 4.47 -12.21 16.87
C ALA A 276 3.57 -13.38 16.44
N PHE A 277 4.13 -14.50 15.98
CA PHE A 277 3.35 -15.71 15.67
C PHE A 277 2.54 -16.21 16.86
N LEU A 278 3.18 -16.33 18.05
CA LEU A 278 2.50 -16.74 19.26
C LEU A 278 1.42 -15.74 19.66
N PHE A 279 1.67 -14.45 19.52
CA PHE A 279 0.68 -13.41 19.78
C PHE A 279 -0.55 -13.57 18.86
N PHE A 280 -0.35 -13.74 17.55
CA PHE A 280 -1.45 -13.97 16.60
C PHE A 280 -2.17 -15.30 16.88
N LEU A 281 -1.45 -16.35 17.27
CA LEU A 281 -2.03 -17.64 17.59
C LEU A 281 -2.98 -17.58 18.82
N ILE A 282 -2.65 -16.75 19.80
CA ILE A 282 -3.39 -16.67 21.06
C ILE A 282 -4.54 -15.65 20.97
N PHE A 283 -4.31 -14.50 20.34
CA PHE A 283 -5.21 -13.35 20.45
C PHE A 283 -5.94 -12.98 19.17
N ALA A 284 -5.46 -13.40 18.01
CA ALA A 284 -6.01 -12.97 16.74
C ALA A 284 -7.01 -13.98 16.14
N PRO A 285 -7.93 -13.51 15.27
CA PRO A 285 -8.75 -14.41 14.46
C PRO A 285 -7.87 -15.29 13.54
N SER A 286 -8.35 -16.49 13.20
CA SER A 286 -7.64 -17.40 12.28
C SER A 286 -7.32 -16.78 10.91
N SER A 287 -8.18 -15.88 10.44
CA SER A 287 -7.98 -15.08 9.22
C SER A 287 -6.70 -14.23 9.27
N ALA A 288 -6.44 -13.59 10.41
CA ALA A 288 -5.24 -12.79 10.62
C ALA A 288 -3.99 -13.67 10.79
N LEU A 289 -4.10 -14.82 11.46
CA LEU A 289 -2.98 -15.76 11.60
C LEU A 289 -2.52 -16.29 10.23
N ILE A 290 -3.46 -16.69 9.38
CA ILE A 290 -3.15 -17.13 8.00
C ILE A 290 -2.46 -16.00 7.23
N THR A 291 -2.99 -14.78 7.31
CA THR A 291 -2.40 -13.61 6.67
C THR A 291 -0.98 -13.34 7.16
N TYR A 292 -0.75 -13.47 8.48
CA TYR A 292 0.57 -13.31 9.08
C TYR A 292 1.59 -14.30 8.52
N ILE A 293 1.24 -15.58 8.40
CA ILE A 293 2.11 -16.61 7.84
C ILE A 293 2.49 -16.27 6.39
N LEU A 294 1.50 -15.93 5.57
CA LEU A 294 1.74 -15.59 4.16
C LEU A 294 2.59 -14.32 4.01
N ALA A 295 2.32 -13.27 4.81
CA ALA A 295 3.09 -12.04 4.81
C ALA A 295 4.54 -12.25 5.27
N THR A 296 4.77 -13.15 6.24
CA THR A 296 6.10 -13.55 6.69
C THR A 296 6.88 -14.22 5.57
N ILE A 297 6.28 -15.21 4.90
CA ILE A 297 6.90 -15.89 3.76
C ILE A 297 7.25 -14.89 2.65
N ALA A 298 6.31 -14.03 2.26
CA ALA A 298 6.52 -13.02 1.23
C ALA A 298 7.68 -12.06 1.60
N SER A 299 7.73 -11.60 2.84
CA SER A 299 8.79 -10.70 3.33
C SER A 299 10.17 -11.37 3.32
N ILE A 300 10.25 -12.64 3.69
CA ILE A 300 11.50 -13.44 3.64
C ILE A 300 11.95 -13.63 2.19
N LEU A 301 11.05 -13.99 1.28
CA LEU A 301 11.36 -14.16 -0.14
C LEU A 301 11.88 -12.86 -0.77
N VAL A 302 11.23 -11.73 -0.49
CA VAL A 302 11.67 -10.41 -0.96
C VAL A 302 13.04 -10.05 -0.39
N SER A 303 13.29 -10.33 0.90
CA SER A 303 14.58 -10.08 1.54
C SER A 303 15.71 -10.91 0.92
N ASN A 304 15.44 -12.18 0.60
CA ASN A 304 16.42 -13.05 -0.09
C ASN A 304 16.70 -12.54 -1.51
N PHE A 305 15.69 -12.10 -2.24
CA PHE A 305 15.85 -11.54 -3.57
C PHE A 305 16.60 -10.19 -3.56
N ALA A 306 16.36 -9.35 -2.54
CA ALA A 306 16.98 -8.05 -2.39
C ALA A 306 18.51 -8.13 -2.33
N GLY A 307 19.07 -9.16 -1.66
CA GLY A 307 20.49 -9.41 -1.58
C GLY A 307 21.20 -8.65 -0.46
N GLU A 308 22.54 -8.79 -0.39
CA GLU A 308 23.35 -8.39 0.77
C GLU A 308 23.43 -6.87 0.99
N ASN A 309 23.26 -6.08 -0.05
CA ASN A 309 23.35 -4.62 0.01
C ASN A 309 22.06 -3.92 0.48
N PHE A 310 21.04 -4.70 0.85
CA PHE A 310 19.77 -4.18 1.30
C PHE A 310 19.61 -4.37 2.82
N SER A 311 19.13 -3.36 3.54
CA SER A 311 19.07 -3.40 5.01
C SER A 311 18.20 -4.54 5.55
N TRP A 312 17.12 -4.90 4.86
CA TRP A 312 16.30 -6.06 5.20
C TRP A 312 17.08 -7.37 5.14
N PHE A 313 17.87 -7.52 4.09
CA PHE A 313 18.68 -8.72 3.91
C PHE A 313 19.80 -8.81 4.97
N ARG A 314 20.43 -7.67 5.30
CA ARG A 314 21.41 -7.61 6.39
C ARG A 314 20.79 -7.96 7.73
N ALA A 315 19.56 -7.49 8.00
CA ALA A 315 18.80 -7.86 9.20
C ALA A 315 18.58 -9.38 9.29
N LEU A 316 18.21 -10.04 8.18
CA LEU A 316 18.03 -11.50 8.14
C LEU A 316 19.33 -12.29 8.27
N LYS A 317 20.41 -11.84 7.63
CA LYS A 317 21.72 -12.54 7.68
C LYS A 317 22.59 -12.15 8.88
N GLY A 318 22.23 -11.14 9.65
CA GLY A 318 23.05 -10.63 10.75
C GLY A 318 24.39 -10.05 10.27
N ILE A 319 24.47 -9.60 9.00
CA ILE A 319 25.66 -9.00 8.40
C ILE A 319 25.74 -7.54 8.85
N ARG A 320 26.89 -7.11 9.35
CA ARG A 320 27.18 -5.77 9.85
C ARG A 320 27.72 -4.85 8.78
#